data_1514ce01c4f0a440b3883faf84b45f06
#
_entry.id   1514ce01c4f0a440b3883faf84b45f06
#
_cell.length_a   1.000
_cell.length_b   1.000
_cell.length_c   1.000
_cell.angle_alpha   90.00
_cell.angle_beta   90.00
_cell.angle_gamma   90.00
#
_symmetry.space_group_name_H-M   'P 1'
#
loop_
_entity.id
_entity.type
_entity.pdbx_description
1 polymer ?
#
loop_
_entity_poly.entity_id
_entity_poly.type
_entity_poly.pdbx_seq_one_letter_code
_entity_poly.pdbx_strand_id
1 'polypeptide(L)'
;LKGFEKSIPDILREGIEENQEIILDYNTEAQLYEEGITRDNVSIASYAPYSPMTIAIKKEKGQPTNRVTLRDTGDFEASFFIDFTADGFEIKAGDWKAEKLMLGYGDEIIGLTDENLNDIIYHYLYPKVLNELKDKLNGKKN
;
A
#
# COMPACT_ATOMS: atom_id res chain seq x y z
N LEU A 1 -17.14 7.73 31.52
CA LEU A 1 -15.84 7.97 32.09
C LEU A 1 -14.94 8.69 31.11
N LYS A 2 -14.30 9.71 31.63
CA LYS A 2 -13.50 10.64 30.83
C LYS A 2 -12.34 9.99 30.10
N GLY A 3 -11.79 8.89 30.62
CA GLY A 3 -10.67 8.21 30.02
C GLY A 3 -10.99 7.41 28.77
N PHE A 4 -12.25 7.34 28.35
CA PHE A 4 -12.65 6.51 27.21
C PHE A 4 -12.84 7.28 25.92
N GLU A 5 -12.53 8.56 25.91
CA GLU A 5 -12.52 9.30 24.66
C GLU A 5 -11.32 8.86 23.82
N LYS A 6 -11.61 8.54 22.56
CA LYS A 6 -10.56 8.15 21.63
C LYS A 6 -9.72 9.37 21.23
N SER A 7 -8.43 9.20 21.25
CA SER A 7 -7.50 10.19 20.69
C SER A 7 -7.54 10.16 19.16
N ILE A 8 -7.10 11.25 18.54
CA ILE A 8 -6.98 11.28 17.07
C ILE A 8 -6.05 10.17 16.55
N PRO A 9 -4.88 9.92 17.16
CA PRO A 9 -4.06 8.77 16.76
C PRO A 9 -4.80 7.43 16.81
N ASP A 10 -5.64 7.21 17.84
CA ASP A 10 -6.42 5.97 17.93
C ASP A 10 -7.45 5.87 16.82
N ILE A 11 -8.12 6.98 16.49
CA ILE A 11 -9.11 7.02 15.41
C ILE A 11 -8.43 6.73 14.07
N LEU A 12 -7.26 7.31 13.83
CA LEU A 12 -6.49 7.06 12.61
C LEU A 12 -6.06 5.60 12.51
N ARG A 13 -5.61 5.02 13.60
CA ARG A 13 -5.24 3.60 13.63
C ARG A 13 -6.42 2.69 13.29
N GLU A 14 -7.57 2.96 13.87
CA GLU A 14 -8.80 2.23 13.55
C GLU A 14 -9.15 2.36 12.07
N GLY A 15 -9.04 3.57 11.53
CA GLY A 15 -9.29 3.82 10.11
C GLY A 15 -8.36 3.03 9.20
N ILE A 16 -7.10 2.94 9.56
CA ILE A 16 -6.12 2.13 8.84
C ILE A 16 -6.47 0.65 8.93
N GLU A 17 -6.81 0.16 10.12
CA GLU A 17 -7.22 -1.23 10.31
C GLU A 17 -8.44 -1.60 9.48
N GLU A 18 -9.44 -0.73 9.45
CA GLU A 18 -10.67 -0.96 8.69
C GLU A 18 -10.44 -0.97 7.17
N ASN A 19 -9.41 -0.27 6.70
CA ASN A 19 -9.14 -0.09 5.29
C ASN A 19 -7.84 -0.75 4.83
N GLN A 20 -7.36 -1.76 5.54
CA GLN A 20 -6.09 -2.43 5.21
C GLN A 20 -6.02 -2.93 3.78
N GLU A 21 -7.06 -3.61 3.29
CA GLU A 21 -7.07 -4.14 1.94
C GLU A 21 -6.96 -3.03 0.90
N ILE A 22 -7.69 -1.96 1.10
CA ILE A 22 -7.68 -0.81 0.18
C ILE A 22 -6.28 -0.17 0.17
N ILE A 23 -5.69 0.03 1.34
CA ILE A 23 -4.36 0.62 1.46
C ILE A 23 -3.31 -0.25 0.76
N LEU A 24 -3.37 -1.55 0.99
CA LEU A 24 -2.44 -2.48 0.34
C LEU A 24 -2.64 -2.52 -1.17
N ASP A 25 -3.88 -2.42 -1.65
CA ASP A 25 -4.19 -2.38 -3.08
C ASP A 25 -3.58 -1.16 -3.78
N TYR A 26 -3.47 -0.03 -3.11
CA TYR A 26 -2.76 1.13 -3.67
C TYR A 26 -1.31 0.78 -4.00
N ASN A 27 -0.66 0.00 -3.18
CA ASN A 27 0.72 -0.43 -3.43
C ASN A 27 0.79 -1.55 -4.46
N THR A 28 0.01 -2.62 -4.27
CA THR A 28 0.13 -3.84 -5.06
C THR A 28 -0.55 -3.74 -6.42
N GLU A 29 -1.75 -3.14 -6.47
CA GLU A 29 -2.53 -3.05 -7.71
C GLU A 29 -2.27 -1.75 -8.45
N ALA A 30 -2.45 -0.60 -7.80
CA ALA A 30 -2.32 0.67 -8.48
C ALA A 30 -0.87 0.98 -8.85
N GLN A 31 0.05 0.87 -7.90
CA GLN A 31 1.45 1.23 -8.14
C GLN A 31 2.23 0.15 -8.88
N LEU A 32 2.28 -1.06 -8.33
CA LEU A 32 3.09 -2.12 -8.92
C LEU A 32 2.47 -2.69 -10.18
N TYR A 33 1.21 -3.13 -10.11
CA TYR A 33 0.63 -3.83 -11.26
C TYR A 33 0.22 -2.88 -12.39
N GLU A 34 -0.57 -1.86 -12.09
CA GLU A 34 -1.10 -0.99 -13.14
C GLU A 34 -0.03 -0.06 -13.71
N GLU A 35 0.79 0.55 -12.86
CA GLU A 35 1.75 1.56 -13.32
C GLU A 35 3.19 1.07 -13.35
N GLY A 36 3.56 0.04 -12.60
CA GLY A 36 4.94 -0.44 -12.52
C GLY A 36 5.88 0.59 -11.89
N ILE A 37 5.42 1.25 -10.83
CA ILE A 37 6.17 2.33 -10.16
C ILE A 37 6.47 2.01 -8.71
N THR A 38 7.54 2.64 -8.21
CA THR A 38 7.93 2.60 -6.79
C THR A 38 7.15 3.61 -5.97
N ARG A 39 7.34 3.58 -4.64
CA ARG A 39 6.76 4.58 -3.73
C ARG A 39 7.27 6.00 -3.99
N ASP A 40 8.38 6.15 -4.69
CA ASP A 40 8.95 7.43 -5.09
C ASP A 40 8.47 7.88 -6.48
N ASN A 41 7.47 7.21 -7.01
CA ASN A 41 6.89 7.47 -8.33
C ASN A 41 7.91 7.30 -9.47
N VAL A 42 8.80 6.34 -9.33
CA VAL A 42 9.81 6.02 -10.35
C VAL A 42 9.39 4.75 -11.07
N SER A 43 9.40 4.76 -12.39
CA SER A 43 9.15 3.56 -13.20
C SER A 43 10.23 2.52 -12.91
N ILE A 44 9.82 1.33 -12.50
CA ILE A 44 10.75 0.23 -12.22
C ILE A 44 11.50 -0.16 -13.50
N ALA A 45 10.83 -0.13 -14.64
CA ALA A 45 11.46 -0.42 -15.93
C ALA A 45 12.54 0.58 -16.32
N SER A 46 12.55 1.77 -15.72
CA SER A 46 13.58 2.78 -16.01
C SER A 46 14.96 2.39 -15.51
N TYR A 47 15.03 1.54 -14.47
CA TYR A 47 16.32 1.09 -13.91
C TYR A 47 16.48 -0.42 -13.92
N ALA A 48 15.40 -1.19 -14.05
CA ALA A 48 15.43 -2.65 -14.05
C ALA A 48 14.43 -3.22 -15.07
N PRO A 49 14.62 -2.95 -16.38
CA PRO A 49 13.71 -3.42 -17.42
C PRO A 49 13.77 -4.94 -17.55
N TYR A 50 12.69 -5.53 -18.06
CA TYR A 50 12.67 -6.94 -18.39
C TYR A 50 13.69 -7.28 -19.49
N SER A 51 14.37 -8.41 -19.33
CA SER A 51 15.20 -8.96 -20.41
C SER A 51 14.32 -9.43 -21.56
N PRO A 52 14.89 -9.57 -22.78
CA PRO A 52 14.14 -10.11 -23.93
C PRO A 52 13.55 -11.51 -23.63
N MET A 53 14.28 -12.35 -22.89
CA MET A 53 13.79 -13.66 -22.51
C MET A 53 12.58 -13.56 -21.59
N THR A 54 12.63 -12.68 -20.60
CA THR A 54 11.51 -12.46 -19.67
C THR A 54 10.28 -11.94 -20.42
N ILE A 55 10.47 -11.04 -21.37
CA ILE A 55 9.39 -10.52 -22.21
C ILE A 55 8.73 -11.66 -22.98
N ALA A 56 9.53 -12.54 -23.59
CA ALA A 56 9.00 -13.68 -24.34
C ALA A 56 8.18 -14.61 -23.44
N ILE A 57 8.67 -14.93 -22.25
CA ILE A 57 7.98 -15.78 -21.30
C ILE A 57 6.67 -15.16 -20.85
N LYS A 58 6.69 -13.87 -20.53
CA LYS A 58 5.48 -13.16 -20.08
C LYS A 58 4.44 -13.05 -21.18
N LYS A 59 4.84 -12.82 -22.43
CA LYS A 59 3.93 -12.84 -23.56
C LYS A 59 3.23 -14.17 -23.72
N GLU A 60 3.98 -15.27 -23.58
CA GLU A 60 3.43 -16.60 -23.66
C GLU A 60 2.40 -16.87 -22.56
N LYS A 61 2.64 -16.33 -21.36
CA LYS A 61 1.73 -16.43 -20.24
C LYS A 61 0.57 -15.44 -20.28
N GLY A 62 0.54 -14.52 -21.25
CA GLY A 62 -0.47 -13.48 -21.32
C GLY A 62 -0.31 -12.39 -20.27
N GLN A 63 0.90 -12.21 -19.75
CA GLN A 63 1.20 -11.20 -18.72
C GLN A 63 1.70 -9.89 -19.37
N PRO A 64 1.52 -8.73 -18.69
CA PRO A 64 1.99 -7.46 -19.24
C PRO A 64 3.49 -7.42 -19.43
N THR A 65 3.94 -6.78 -20.51
CA THR A 65 5.35 -6.61 -20.84
C THR A 65 5.75 -5.14 -21.01
N ASN A 66 4.80 -4.22 -20.99
CA ASN A 66 5.04 -2.79 -21.17
C ASN A 66 5.46 -2.07 -19.89
N ARG A 67 5.58 -2.79 -18.80
CA ARG A 67 5.99 -2.30 -17.49
C ARG A 67 6.44 -3.46 -16.62
N VAL A 68 7.20 -3.17 -15.56
CA VAL A 68 7.62 -4.19 -14.60
C VAL A 68 6.60 -4.23 -13.47
N THR A 69 5.87 -5.34 -13.35
CA THR A 69 4.78 -5.51 -12.37
C THR A 69 5.21 -6.23 -11.11
N LEU A 70 6.32 -6.97 -11.14
CA LEU A 70 6.79 -7.87 -10.09
C LEU A 70 5.78 -8.97 -9.79
N ARG A 71 4.83 -9.22 -10.68
CA ARG A 71 3.81 -10.25 -10.51
C ARG A 71 4.01 -11.40 -11.49
N ASP A 72 4.17 -12.59 -10.94
CA ASP A 72 4.11 -13.83 -11.70
C ASP A 72 2.90 -14.65 -11.21
N THR A 73 3.00 -15.25 -10.02
CA THR A 73 1.89 -15.99 -9.41
C THR A 73 0.98 -15.12 -8.56
N GLY A 74 1.46 -13.95 -8.14
CA GLY A 74 0.76 -13.07 -7.21
C GLY A 74 1.09 -13.32 -5.74
N ASP A 75 1.95 -14.28 -5.45
CA ASP A 75 2.31 -14.63 -4.07
C ASP A 75 3.00 -13.49 -3.33
N PHE A 76 3.88 -12.76 -4.02
CA PHE A 76 4.58 -11.62 -3.43
C PHE A 76 3.59 -10.55 -2.99
N GLU A 77 2.72 -10.11 -3.89
CA GLU A 77 1.72 -9.08 -3.61
C GLU A 77 0.74 -9.52 -2.53
N ALA A 78 0.32 -10.77 -2.57
CA ALA A 78 -0.58 -11.33 -1.56
C ALA A 78 0.03 -11.39 -0.16
N SER A 79 1.35 -11.31 -0.06
CA SER A 79 2.06 -11.36 1.22
C SER A 79 2.19 -10.00 1.91
N PHE A 80 1.75 -8.92 1.27
CA PHE A 80 1.84 -7.58 1.84
C PHE A 80 0.93 -7.45 3.05
N PHE A 81 1.43 -6.79 4.07
CA PHE A 81 0.65 -6.53 5.28
C PHE A 81 1.04 -5.19 5.90
N ILE A 82 0.19 -4.68 6.77
CA ILE A 82 0.42 -3.44 7.50
C ILE A 82 0.99 -3.78 8.87
N ASP A 83 2.12 -3.15 9.19
CA ASP A 83 2.77 -3.24 10.48
C ASP A 83 2.67 -1.86 11.15
N PHE A 84 1.99 -1.79 12.29
CA PHE A 84 1.83 -0.52 13.00
C PHE A 84 3.10 -0.16 13.76
N THR A 85 3.49 1.10 13.66
CA THR A 85 4.62 1.68 14.39
C THR A 85 4.12 2.67 15.43
N ALA A 86 5.03 3.21 16.24
CA ALA A 86 4.66 4.23 17.24
C ALA A 86 4.05 5.49 16.60
N ASP A 87 4.50 5.84 15.40
CA ASP A 87 4.11 7.09 14.74
C ASP A 87 3.20 6.90 13.52
N GLY A 88 2.85 5.66 13.20
CA GLY A 88 2.03 5.40 12.02
C GLY A 88 2.03 3.93 11.63
N PHE A 89 2.33 3.65 10.37
CA PHE A 89 2.38 2.27 9.87
C PHE A 89 3.42 2.13 8.76
N GLU A 90 3.84 0.89 8.55
CA GLU A 90 4.67 0.50 7.42
C GLU A 90 3.98 -0.63 6.66
N ILE A 91 4.18 -0.66 5.35
CA ILE A 91 3.80 -1.82 4.53
C ILE A 91 5.01 -2.73 4.45
N LYS A 92 4.80 -4.01 4.69
CA LYS A 92 5.82 -5.05 4.63
C LYS A 92 5.32 -6.22 3.78
N ALA A 93 6.24 -7.05 3.33
CA ALA A 93 5.92 -8.26 2.57
C ALA A 93 6.46 -9.48 3.31
N GLY A 94 5.60 -10.48 3.50
CA GLY A 94 5.95 -11.70 4.24
C GLY A 94 6.38 -12.88 3.38
N ASP A 95 6.33 -12.76 2.04
CA ASP A 95 6.77 -13.84 1.16
C ASP A 95 8.29 -14.05 1.27
N TRP A 96 8.71 -15.31 1.21
CA TRP A 96 10.14 -15.66 1.28
C TRP A 96 10.97 -15.06 0.13
N LYS A 97 10.32 -14.71 -0.97
CA LYS A 97 10.97 -14.05 -2.11
C LYS A 97 11.14 -12.54 -1.91
N ALA A 98 10.49 -11.96 -0.92
CA ALA A 98 10.46 -10.51 -0.75
C ALA A 98 11.85 -9.90 -0.60
N GLU A 99 12.69 -10.50 0.21
CA GLU A 99 14.06 -10.02 0.42
C GLU A 99 14.85 -10.00 -0.88
N LYS A 100 14.71 -11.05 -1.68
CA LYS A 100 15.39 -11.16 -2.98
C LYS A 100 14.90 -10.11 -3.96
N LEU A 101 13.58 -9.87 -4.00
CA LEU A 101 13.00 -8.85 -4.86
C LEU A 101 13.43 -7.45 -4.42
N MET A 102 13.48 -7.18 -3.12
CA MET A 102 13.95 -5.91 -2.59
C MET A 102 15.43 -5.67 -2.87
N LEU A 103 16.25 -6.71 -2.82
CA LEU A 103 17.66 -6.61 -3.21
C LEU A 103 17.82 -6.30 -4.70
N GLY A 104 16.97 -6.87 -5.55
CA GLY A 104 17.06 -6.68 -6.99
C GLY A 104 16.45 -5.38 -7.50
N TYR A 105 15.36 -4.94 -6.88
CA TYR A 105 14.56 -3.81 -7.35
C TYR A 105 14.56 -2.61 -6.40
N GLY A 106 15.13 -2.76 -5.21
CA GLY A 106 15.15 -1.73 -4.17
C GLY A 106 13.99 -1.87 -3.19
N ASP A 107 14.18 -1.32 -2.01
CA ASP A 107 13.16 -1.33 -0.94
C ASP A 107 11.94 -0.48 -1.31
N GLU A 108 12.11 0.44 -2.25
CA GLU A 108 11.10 1.42 -2.67
C GLU A 108 9.93 0.79 -3.42
N ILE A 109 10.00 -0.50 -3.77
CA ILE A 109 8.86 -1.23 -4.34
C ILE A 109 7.74 -1.42 -3.32
N ILE A 110 8.05 -1.34 -2.04
CA ILE A 110 7.08 -1.46 -0.95
C ILE A 110 6.86 -0.09 -0.33
N GLY A 111 5.62 0.33 -0.27
CA GLY A 111 5.22 1.62 0.27
C GLY A 111 4.34 2.39 -0.69
N LEU A 112 3.88 3.55 -0.25
CA LEU A 112 2.93 4.37 -0.99
C LEU A 112 3.59 5.64 -1.52
N THR A 113 3.19 6.04 -2.73
CA THR A 113 3.52 7.37 -3.22
C THR A 113 2.84 8.42 -2.35
N ASP A 114 3.37 9.64 -2.33
CA ASP A 114 2.75 10.76 -1.62
C ASP A 114 1.32 11.00 -2.12
N GLU A 115 1.10 10.91 -3.42
CA GLU A 115 -0.22 11.07 -4.03
C GLU A 115 -1.20 10.02 -3.51
N ASN A 116 -0.82 8.76 -3.51
CA ASN A 116 -1.68 7.68 -3.04
C ASN A 116 -1.92 7.76 -1.53
N LEU A 117 -0.91 8.14 -0.76
CA LEU A 117 -1.07 8.35 0.68
C LEU A 117 -2.07 9.48 0.94
N ASN A 118 -1.97 10.58 0.22
CA ASN A 118 -2.92 11.68 0.33
C ASN A 118 -4.34 11.26 -0.04
N ASP A 119 -4.49 10.44 -1.05
CA ASP A 119 -5.79 9.88 -1.44
C ASP A 119 -6.41 9.07 -0.31
N ILE A 120 -5.63 8.22 0.32
CA ILE A 120 -6.08 7.40 1.46
C ILE A 120 -6.51 8.29 2.62
N ILE A 121 -5.70 9.29 2.94
CA ILE A 121 -5.99 10.22 4.04
C ILE A 121 -7.32 10.94 3.76
N TYR A 122 -7.48 11.48 2.56
CA TYR A 122 -8.65 12.28 2.21
C TYR A 122 -9.93 11.47 2.12
N HIS A 123 -9.87 10.29 1.53
CA HIS A 123 -11.07 9.51 1.22
C HIS A 123 -11.45 8.50 2.31
N TYR A 124 -10.50 8.06 3.12
CA TYR A 124 -10.75 6.98 4.08
C TYR A 124 -10.48 7.35 5.52
N LEU A 125 -9.51 8.22 5.80
CA LEU A 125 -9.13 8.54 7.17
C LEU A 125 -9.76 9.84 7.66
N TYR A 126 -9.71 10.88 6.86
CA TYR A 126 -10.28 12.19 7.22
C TYR A 126 -11.78 12.12 7.52
N PRO A 127 -12.61 11.46 6.69
CA PRO A 127 -14.04 11.32 6.99
C PRO A 127 -14.31 10.64 8.32
N LYS A 128 -13.51 9.64 8.68
CA LYS A 128 -13.64 8.96 9.97
C LYS A 128 -13.36 9.89 11.14
N VAL A 129 -12.31 10.68 11.06
CA VAL A 129 -11.97 11.67 12.09
C VAL A 129 -13.09 12.71 12.22
N LEU A 130 -13.59 13.24 11.10
CA LEU A 130 -14.68 14.20 11.10
C LEU A 130 -15.95 13.64 11.74
N ASN A 131 -16.31 12.41 11.42
CA ASN A 131 -17.50 11.78 11.98
C ASN A 131 -17.38 11.61 13.50
N GLU A 132 -16.22 11.21 13.99
CA GLU A 132 -15.97 11.11 15.43
C GLU A 132 -16.06 12.47 16.11
N LEU A 133 -15.53 13.52 15.51
CA LEU A 133 -15.61 14.88 16.05
C LEU A 133 -17.04 15.41 16.03
N LYS A 134 -17.81 15.16 14.98
CA LYS A 134 -19.22 15.52 14.91
C LYS A 134 -20.04 14.84 15.99
N ASP A 135 -19.81 13.57 16.21
CA ASP A 135 -20.50 12.82 17.25
C ASP A 135 -20.22 13.41 18.64
N LYS A 136 -18.99 13.79 18.90
CA LYS A 136 -18.61 14.48 20.13
C LYS A 136 -19.33 15.81 20.30
N LEU A 137 -19.33 16.64 19.25
CA LEU A 137 -19.96 17.96 19.28
C LEU A 137 -21.48 17.88 19.43
N ASN A 138 -22.09 16.83 18.91
CA ASN A 138 -23.54 16.61 19.01
C ASN A 138 -23.94 15.90 20.30
N GLY A 139 -23.00 15.67 21.21
CA GLY A 139 -23.26 14.97 22.46
C GLY A 139 -23.57 13.49 22.31
N LYS A 140 -23.29 12.89 21.19
CA LYS A 140 -23.50 11.45 21.00
C LYS A 140 -22.46 10.67 21.78
N LYS A 141 -22.92 9.62 22.41
CA LYS A 141 -22.06 8.73 23.18
C LYS A 141 -22.21 7.30 22.69
N ASN A 142 -21.11 6.69 22.50
CA ASN A 142 -21.07 5.30 22.03
C ASN A 142 -20.33 4.43 23.01
#